data_b7395c145742a2c609217e3154431c0f
#
_entry.id   b7395c145742a2c609217e3154431c0f
#
_cell.length_a   1.000
_cell.length_b   1.000
_cell.length_c   1.000
_cell.angle_alpha   90.00
_cell.angle_beta   90.00
_cell.angle_gamma   90.00
#
_symmetry.space_group_name_H-M   'P 1'
#
loop_
_entity.id
_entity.type
_entity.pdbx_description
1 polymer ?
#
loop_
_entity_poly.entity_id
_entity_poly.type
_entity_poly.pdbx_seq_one_letter_code
_entity_poly.pdbx_strand_id
1 'polypeptide(L)'
;MNELSAPNPVLEIALGTVTLVVIIFVHGAGIRAINQRFSKSWVGMDHATPRWRINLLLGFAIGALAILHFTETLLWSLPLSVLGLIPSMRDSYYYVLQSYTTLGDGKVSLPDQWRLIGPIIAMSGLFTFGWTGSVLVSIMTEFGKLDRLRARRLSETTAEGQDADVHRV
;
A
#
# COMPACT_ATOMS: atom_id res chain seq x y z
N MET A 1 -6.09 6.02 -41.52
CA MET A 1 -6.25 6.89 -40.30
C MET A 1 -6.86 6.00 -39.24
N ASN A 2 -6.09 5.69 -38.20
CA ASN A 2 -6.55 4.74 -37.15
C ASN A 2 -7.72 5.37 -36.39
N GLU A 3 -8.76 4.59 -36.12
CA GLU A 3 -9.92 5.01 -35.29
C GLU A 3 -9.53 5.53 -33.89
N LEU A 4 -8.31 5.18 -33.44
CA LEU A 4 -7.71 5.67 -32.18
C LEU A 4 -7.27 7.14 -32.23
N SER A 5 -7.33 7.79 -33.40
CA SER A 5 -6.90 9.19 -33.57
C SER A 5 -8.00 10.23 -33.33
N ALA A 6 -9.26 9.80 -33.25
CA ALA A 6 -10.38 10.69 -32.93
C ALA A 6 -10.68 10.65 -31.40
N PRO A 7 -10.98 11.79 -30.78
CA PRO A 7 -11.38 11.80 -29.37
C PRO A 7 -12.63 10.93 -29.15
N ASN A 8 -12.49 9.87 -28.35
CA ASN A 8 -13.60 9.02 -27.95
C ASN A 8 -13.63 8.92 -26.41
N PRO A 9 -14.27 9.87 -25.73
CA PRO A 9 -14.30 9.90 -24.27
C PRO A 9 -14.90 8.62 -23.64
N VAL A 10 -15.82 7.96 -24.33
CA VAL A 10 -16.46 6.73 -23.85
C VAL A 10 -15.44 5.59 -23.80
N LEU A 11 -14.64 5.44 -24.87
CA LEU A 11 -13.58 4.41 -24.91
C LEU A 11 -12.50 4.68 -23.88
N GLU A 12 -12.11 5.94 -23.72
CA GLU A 12 -11.12 6.38 -22.75
C GLU A 12 -11.57 6.07 -21.31
N ILE A 13 -12.80 6.46 -20.94
CA ILE A 13 -13.38 6.17 -19.63
C ILE A 13 -13.55 4.68 -19.45
N ALA A 14 -14.01 3.94 -20.45
CA ALA A 14 -14.19 2.49 -20.36
C ALA A 14 -12.86 1.79 -20.09
N LEU A 15 -11.79 2.10 -20.85
CA LEU A 15 -10.46 1.53 -20.65
C LEU A 15 -9.93 1.89 -19.27
N GLY A 16 -10.02 3.16 -18.88
CA GLY A 16 -9.58 3.62 -17.56
C GLY A 16 -10.32 2.93 -16.42
N THR A 17 -11.66 2.80 -16.54
CA THR A 17 -12.47 2.15 -15.51
C THR A 17 -12.16 0.65 -15.41
N VAL A 18 -12.03 -0.06 -16.52
CA VAL A 18 -11.67 -1.49 -16.50
C VAL A 18 -10.31 -1.68 -15.83
N THR A 19 -9.31 -0.87 -16.21
CA THR A 19 -7.98 -0.95 -15.59
C THR A 19 -8.04 -0.62 -14.09
N LEU A 20 -8.78 0.41 -13.69
CA LEU A 20 -8.98 0.78 -12.29
C LEU A 20 -9.60 -0.38 -11.50
N VAL A 21 -10.63 -1.03 -12.02
CA VAL A 21 -11.26 -2.19 -11.38
C VAL A 21 -10.25 -3.33 -11.19
N VAL A 22 -9.45 -3.65 -12.21
CA VAL A 22 -8.40 -4.66 -12.11
C VAL A 22 -7.39 -4.29 -11.01
N ILE A 23 -6.95 -3.04 -10.96
CA ILE A 23 -6.03 -2.57 -9.92
C ILE A 23 -6.63 -2.72 -8.52
N ILE A 24 -7.89 -2.34 -8.32
CA ILE A 24 -8.56 -2.50 -7.02
C ILE A 24 -8.64 -3.98 -6.61
N PHE A 25 -8.92 -4.89 -7.54
CA PHE A 25 -8.89 -6.33 -7.26
C PHE A 25 -7.50 -6.83 -6.88
N VAL A 26 -6.46 -6.41 -7.60
CA VAL A 26 -5.05 -6.73 -7.29
C VAL A 26 -4.67 -6.19 -5.92
N HIS A 27 -5.04 -4.94 -5.62
CA HIS A 27 -4.81 -4.30 -4.32
C HIS A 27 -5.48 -5.08 -3.19
N GLY A 28 -6.77 -5.38 -3.32
CA GLY A 28 -7.51 -6.16 -2.32
C GLY A 28 -6.94 -7.57 -2.08
N ALA A 29 -6.51 -8.25 -3.16
CA ALA A 29 -5.85 -9.54 -3.05
C ALA A 29 -4.48 -9.42 -2.36
N GLY A 30 -3.69 -8.41 -2.72
CA GLY A 30 -2.39 -8.10 -2.11
C GLY A 30 -2.52 -7.80 -0.61
N ILE A 31 -3.42 -6.90 -0.22
CA ILE A 31 -3.71 -6.60 1.19
C ILE A 31 -4.12 -7.87 1.94
N ARG A 32 -5.00 -8.70 1.37
CA ARG A 32 -5.43 -9.94 2.00
C ARG A 32 -4.25 -10.88 2.25
N ALA A 33 -3.37 -11.04 1.26
CA ALA A 33 -2.18 -11.87 1.36
C ALA A 33 -1.21 -11.35 2.44
N ILE A 34 -0.98 -10.03 2.49
CA ILE A 34 -0.13 -9.37 3.49
C ILE A 34 -0.72 -9.57 4.89
N ASN A 35 -2.02 -9.30 5.07
CA ASN A 35 -2.69 -9.47 6.36
C ASN A 35 -2.67 -10.93 6.84
N GLN A 36 -2.88 -11.90 5.96
CA GLN A 36 -2.81 -13.31 6.34
C GLN A 36 -1.40 -13.71 6.79
N ARG A 37 -0.35 -13.26 6.09
CA ARG A 37 1.04 -13.52 6.48
C ARG A 37 1.39 -12.82 7.79
N PHE A 38 0.99 -11.56 7.93
CA PHE A 38 1.16 -10.81 9.17
C PHE A 38 0.48 -11.51 10.35
N SER A 39 -0.79 -11.87 10.25
CA SER A 39 -1.54 -12.53 11.32
C SER A 39 -0.94 -13.87 11.73
N LYS A 40 -0.50 -14.69 10.77
CA LYS A 40 0.18 -15.96 11.06
C LYS A 40 1.48 -15.76 11.84
N SER A 41 2.28 -14.75 11.47
CA SER A 41 3.52 -14.44 12.18
C SER A 41 3.26 -13.79 13.53
N TRP A 42 2.16 -13.04 13.67
CA TRP A 42 1.77 -12.36 14.90
C TRP A 42 1.31 -13.30 16.00
N VAL A 43 0.54 -14.35 15.67
CA VAL A 43 0.04 -15.35 16.65
C VAL A 43 1.16 -16.03 17.44
N GLY A 44 2.37 -16.14 16.86
CA GLY A 44 3.53 -16.70 17.55
C GLY A 44 4.33 -15.68 18.38
N MET A 45 3.87 -14.43 18.49
CA MET A 45 4.56 -13.37 19.22
C MET A 45 3.90 -13.13 20.59
N ASP A 46 4.72 -13.11 21.63
CA ASP A 46 4.30 -12.85 23.01
C ASP A 46 5.11 -11.69 23.63
N HIS A 47 4.88 -11.44 24.93
CA HIS A 47 5.60 -10.42 25.69
C HIS A 47 7.11 -10.70 25.81
N ALA A 48 7.57 -11.95 25.65
CA ALA A 48 8.97 -12.34 25.69
C ALA A 48 9.66 -12.19 24.33
N THR A 49 8.92 -12.00 23.25
CA THR A 49 9.47 -11.87 21.89
C THR A 49 10.39 -10.63 21.80
N PRO A 50 11.63 -10.75 21.31
CA PRO A 50 12.54 -9.62 21.18
C PRO A 50 11.96 -8.50 20.30
N ARG A 51 12.15 -7.23 20.71
CA ARG A 51 11.63 -6.05 19.97
C ARG A 51 12.07 -6.01 18.52
N TRP A 52 13.28 -6.44 18.20
CA TRP A 52 13.79 -6.44 16.84
C TRP A 52 12.98 -7.32 15.88
N ARG A 53 12.47 -8.48 16.35
CA ARG A 53 11.60 -9.36 15.54
C ARG A 53 10.27 -8.67 15.22
N ILE A 54 9.72 -7.97 16.18
CA ILE A 54 8.48 -7.22 16.02
C ILE A 54 8.68 -6.09 15.02
N ASN A 55 9.77 -5.33 15.16
CA ASN A 55 10.12 -4.25 14.23
C ASN A 55 10.39 -4.77 12.80
N LEU A 56 11.02 -5.95 12.67
CA LEU A 56 11.20 -6.60 11.38
C LEU A 56 9.85 -6.97 10.74
N LEU A 57 8.93 -7.56 11.51
CA LEU A 57 7.60 -7.91 10.99
C LEU A 57 6.86 -6.66 10.50
N LEU A 58 6.95 -5.56 11.25
CA LEU A 58 6.39 -4.28 10.84
C LEU A 58 7.05 -3.77 9.55
N GLY A 59 8.37 -3.78 9.49
CA GLY A 59 9.13 -3.38 8.30
C GLY A 59 8.75 -4.21 7.07
N PHE A 60 8.56 -5.53 7.23
CA PHE A 60 8.07 -6.41 6.18
C PHE A 60 6.66 -6.06 5.71
N ALA A 61 5.75 -5.76 6.64
CA ALA A 61 4.39 -5.39 6.28
C ALA A 61 4.37 -4.07 5.48
N ILE A 62 5.08 -3.05 5.95
CA ILE A 62 5.20 -1.75 5.26
C ILE A 62 5.88 -1.92 3.90
N GLY A 63 6.98 -2.66 3.83
CA GLY A 63 7.69 -2.93 2.57
C GLY A 63 6.82 -3.68 1.56
N ALA A 64 6.05 -4.67 1.99
CA ALA A 64 5.13 -5.41 1.13
C ALA A 64 4.00 -4.50 0.59
N LEU A 65 3.46 -3.59 1.41
CA LEU A 65 2.49 -2.59 0.97
C LEU A 65 3.10 -1.62 -0.07
N ALA A 66 4.33 -1.17 0.14
CA ALA A 66 5.02 -0.33 -0.83
C ALA A 66 5.25 -1.07 -2.17
N ILE A 67 5.70 -2.32 -2.13
CA ILE A 67 5.86 -3.16 -3.33
C ILE A 67 4.53 -3.36 -4.05
N LEU A 68 3.42 -3.52 -3.32
CA LEU A 68 2.09 -3.63 -3.90
C LEU A 68 1.75 -2.37 -4.72
N HIS A 69 1.97 -1.16 -4.19
CA HIS A 69 1.74 0.08 -4.93
C HIS A 69 2.64 0.22 -6.16
N PHE A 70 3.93 -0.16 -6.07
CA PHE A 70 4.80 -0.17 -7.25
C PHE A 70 4.35 -1.18 -8.31
N THR A 71 3.80 -2.31 -7.90
CA THR A 71 3.21 -3.30 -8.82
C THR A 71 1.99 -2.72 -9.53
N GLU A 72 1.12 -2.02 -8.83
CA GLU A 72 -0.07 -1.38 -9.39
C GLU A 72 0.28 -0.29 -10.40
N THR A 73 1.26 0.55 -10.08
CA THR A 73 1.75 1.57 -11.03
C THR A 73 2.38 0.93 -12.27
N LEU A 74 3.07 -0.20 -12.11
CA LEU A 74 3.58 -0.97 -13.24
C LEU A 74 2.45 -1.54 -14.10
N LEU A 75 1.40 -2.11 -13.47
CA LEU A 75 0.22 -2.62 -14.18
C LEU A 75 -0.51 -1.51 -14.94
N TRP A 76 -0.63 -0.30 -14.38
CA TRP A 76 -1.17 0.86 -15.08
C TRP A 76 -0.33 1.28 -16.29
N SER A 77 0.98 1.14 -16.24
CA SER A 77 1.88 1.55 -17.33
C SER A 77 1.81 0.62 -18.54
N LEU A 78 1.43 -0.66 -18.34
CA LEU A 78 1.35 -1.64 -19.40
C LEU A 78 0.39 -1.24 -20.55
N PRO A 79 -0.90 -0.94 -20.30
CA PRO A 79 -1.81 -0.55 -21.38
C PRO A 79 -1.35 0.72 -22.11
N LEU A 80 -0.75 1.69 -21.42
CA LEU A 80 -0.27 2.93 -22.04
C LEU A 80 0.89 2.65 -23.02
N SER A 81 1.80 1.76 -22.64
CA SER A 81 2.92 1.36 -23.49
C SER A 81 2.47 0.44 -24.64
N VAL A 82 1.62 -0.56 -24.36
CA VAL A 82 1.14 -1.53 -25.37
C VAL A 82 0.27 -0.85 -26.43
N LEU A 83 -0.55 0.10 -26.05
CA LEU A 83 -1.36 0.89 -26.99
C LEU A 83 -0.55 1.97 -27.72
N GLY A 84 0.75 2.12 -27.38
CA GLY A 84 1.63 3.11 -28.01
C GLY A 84 1.25 4.56 -27.67
N LEU A 85 0.50 4.80 -26.60
CA LEU A 85 0.11 6.13 -26.15
C LEU A 85 1.31 6.93 -25.65
N ILE A 86 2.25 6.23 -25.01
CA ILE A 86 3.57 6.72 -24.64
C ILE A 86 4.58 5.68 -25.15
N PRO A 87 5.48 6.04 -26.07
CA PRO A 87 6.34 5.07 -26.78
C PRO A 87 7.34 4.35 -25.87
N SER A 88 7.81 5.02 -24.82
CA SER A 88 8.80 4.47 -23.89
C SER A 88 8.11 3.89 -22.66
N MET A 89 8.41 2.63 -22.32
CA MET A 89 7.93 2.00 -21.07
C MET A 89 8.36 2.78 -19.83
N ARG A 90 9.57 3.35 -19.84
CA ARG A 90 10.08 4.19 -18.76
C ARG A 90 9.23 5.44 -18.58
N ASP A 91 8.89 6.11 -19.69
CA ASP A 91 8.08 7.33 -19.65
C ASP A 91 6.63 7.02 -19.31
N SER A 92 6.09 5.89 -19.77
CA SER A 92 4.78 5.37 -19.35
C SER A 92 4.73 5.16 -17.83
N TYR A 93 5.75 4.50 -17.28
CA TYR A 93 5.84 4.27 -15.84
C TYR A 93 6.00 5.57 -15.06
N TYR A 94 6.83 6.50 -15.54
CA TYR A 94 6.99 7.82 -14.94
C TYR A 94 5.67 8.61 -14.95
N TYR A 95 4.95 8.62 -16.09
CA TYR A 95 3.65 9.26 -16.22
C TYR A 95 2.63 8.69 -15.23
N VAL A 96 2.60 7.36 -15.10
CA VAL A 96 1.71 6.68 -14.15
C VAL A 96 2.08 7.03 -12.72
N LEU A 97 3.35 6.98 -12.35
CA LEU A 97 3.79 7.33 -10.98
C LEU A 97 3.36 8.75 -10.60
N GLN A 98 3.60 9.73 -11.47
CA GLN A 98 3.22 11.12 -11.18
C GLN A 98 1.69 11.32 -11.12
N SER A 99 0.94 10.61 -11.97
CA SER A 99 -0.52 10.67 -11.95
C SER A 99 -1.09 9.98 -10.71
N TYR A 100 -0.61 8.78 -10.41
CA TYR A 100 -1.03 7.96 -9.27
C TYR A 100 -0.78 8.64 -7.92
N THR A 101 0.34 9.36 -7.81
CA THR A 101 0.68 10.15 -6.62
C THR A 101 0.11 11.57 -6.65
N THR A 102 -0.63 11.93 -7.69
CA THR A 102 -1.17 13.29 -7.92
C THR A 102 -0.08 14.40 -8.02
N LEU A 103 1.17 14.02 -8.31
CA LEU A 103 2.28 14.97 -8.42
C LEU A 103 2.15 15.87 -9.66
N GLY A 104 1.89 15.27 -10.83
CA GLY A 104 1.53 15.98 -12.06
C GLY A 104 2.56 17.01 -12.53
N ASP A 105 3.84 16.62 -12.72
CA ASP A 105 4.90 17.56 -13.11
C ASP A 105 4.86 18.03 -14.58
N GLY A 106 3.99 17.42 -15.40
CA GLY A 106 3.73 17.81 -16.79
C GLY A 106 4.84 17.50 -17.81
N LYS A 107 5.93 16.83 -17.42
CA LYS A 107 7.03 16.49 -18.34
C LYS A 107 6.67 15.45 -19.37
N VAL A 108 5.79 14.53 -19.02
CA VAL A 108 5.23 13.51 -19.90
C VAL A 108 3.73 13.68 -19.89
N SER A 109 3.11 13.73 -21.07
CA SER A 109 1.66 13.85 -21.22
C SER A 109 1.13 12.82 -22.20
N LEU A 110 -0.13 12.44 -22.02
CA LEU A 110 -0.87 11.66 -23.01
C LEU A 110 -1.33 12.56 -24.17
N PRO A 111 -1.55 11.98 -25.36
CA PRO A 111 -2.26 12.67 -26.43
C PRO A 111 -3.62 13.19 -25.94
N ASP A 112 -4.09 14.31 -26.49
CA ASP A 112 -5.31 14.99 -26.04
C ASP A 112 -6.55 14.09 -25.98
N GLN A 113 -6.66 13.13 -26.89
CA GLN A 113 -7.74 12.15 -26.94
C GLN A 113 -7.70 11.10 -25.84
N TRP A 114 -6.63 11.06 -25.02
CA TRP A 114 -6.43 10.10 -23.91
C TRP A 114 -6.15 10.77 -22.56
N ARG A 115 -6.38 12.07 -22.47
CA ARG A 115 -6.02 12.87 -21.28
C ARG A 115 -6.84 12.54 -20.02
N LEU A 116 -8.04 11.93 -20.16
CA LEU A 116 -8.86 11.53 -19.00
C LEU A 116 -8.27 10.35 -18.23
N ILE A 117 -7.37 9.58 -18.84
CA ILE A 117 -6.70 8.47 -18.16
C ILE A 117 -5.89 8.94 -16.96
N GLY A 118 -5.22 10.09 -17.03
CA GLY A 118 -4.44 10.64 -15.92
C GLY A 118 -5.26 10.84 -14.63
N PRO A 119 -6.38 11.57 -14.67
CA PRO A 119 -7.31 11.66 -13.54
C PRO A 119 -7.82 10.30 -13.01
N ILE A 120 -8.08 9.32 -13.88
CA ILE A 120 -8.53 7.99 -13.46
C ILE A 120 -7.40 7.24 -12.73
N ILE A 121 -6.15 7.36 -13.19
CA ILE A 121 -4.98 6.84 -12.47
C ILE A 121 -4.85 7.51 -11.09
N ALA A 122 -5.03 8.82 -11.01
CA ALA A 122 -5.01 9.55 -9.75
C ALA A 122 -6.09 9.07 -8.77
N MET A 123 -7.32 8.86 -9.25
CA MET A 123 -8.40 8.26 -8.44
C MET A 123 -8.00 6.87 -7.92
N SER A 124 -7.40 6.03 -8.78
CA SER A 124 -6.90 4.71 -8.38
C SER A 124 -5.90 4.82 -7.21
N GLY A 125 -4.93 5.74 -7.31
CA GLY A 125 -3.96 6.00 -6.25
C GLY A 125 -4.60 6.43 -4.94
N LEU A 126 -5.54 7.38 -4.99
CA LEU A 126 -6.24 7.84 -3.79
C LEU A 126 -7.02 6.73 -3.10
N PHE A 127 -7.73 5.87 -3.84
CA PHE A 127 -8.45 4.73 -3.27
C PHE A 127 -7.51 3.73 -2.60
N THR A 128 -6.45 3.34 -3.28
CA THR A 128 -5.52 2.33 -2.77
C THR A 128 -4.68 2.85 -1.60
N PHE A 129 -4.24 4.11 -1.61
CA PHE A 129 -3.58 4.75 -0.46
C PHE A 129 -4.51 4.86 0.75
N GLY A 130 -5.78 5.24 0.55
CA GLY A 130 -6.76 5.28 1.62
C GLY A 130 -6.98 3.92 2.28
N TRP A 131 -7.11 2.88 1.46
CA TRP A 131 -7.25 1.50 1.94
C TRP A 131 -5.99 1.02 2.67
N THR A 132 -4.81 1.22 2.08
CA THR A 132 -3.51 0.92 2.73
C THR A 132 -3.37 1.63 4.07
N GLY A 133 -3.74 2.90 4.16
CA GLY A 133 -3.71 3.68 5.40
C GLY A 133 -4.56 3.04 6.50
N SER A 134 -5.76 2.57 6.17
CA SER A 134 -6.63 1.85 7.11
C SER A 134 -5.99 0.56 7.62
N VAL A 135 -5.33 -0.20 6.74
CA VAL A 135 -4.62 -1.44 7.12
C VAL A 135 -3.42 -1.13 8.02
N LEU A 136 -2.65 -0.09 7.71
CA LEU A 136 -1.54 0.34 8.56
C LEU A 136 -1.99 0.74 9.96
N VAL A 137 -3.10 1.47 10.10
CA VAL A 137 -3.68 1.80 11.39
C VAL A 137 -4.05 0.54 12.17
N SER A 138 -4.64 -0.47 11.52
CA SER A 138 -4.97 -1.75 12.14
C SER A 138 -3.73 -2.48 12.64
N ILE A 139 -2.68 -2.56 11.84
CA ILE A 139 -1.39 -3.14 12.21
C ILE A 139 -0.79 -2.40 13.42
N MET A 140 -0.72 -1.07 13.37
CA MET A 140 -0.20 -0.26 14.48
C MET A 140 -0.98 -0.45 15.78
N THR A 141 -2.29 -0.65 15.69
CA THR A 141 -3.13 -0.91 16.86
C THR A 141 -2.74 -2.22 17.55
N GLU A 142 -2.46 -3.28 16.79
CA GLU A 142 -2.00 -4.56 17.36
C GLU A 142 -0.63 -4.42 18.04
N PHE A 143 0.31 -3.67 17.46
CA PHE A 143 1.58 -3.35 18.10
C PHE A 143 1.39 -2.59 19.41
N GLY A 144 0.53 -1.58 19.42
CA GLY A 144 0.24 -0.81 20.63
C GLY A 144 -0.38 -1.65 21.76
N LYS A 145 -1.19 -2.66 21.44
CA LYS A 145 -1.72 -3.61 22.44
C LYS A 145 -0.59 -4.42 23.08
N LEU A 146 0.33 -4.94 22.29
CA LEU A 146 1.46 -5.72 22.79
C LEU A 146 2.40 -4.90 23.69
N ASP A 147 2.68 -3.65 23.31
CA ASP A 147 3.51 -2.75 24.12
C ASP A 147 2.84 -2.41 25.47
N ARG A 148 1.54 -2.23 25.49
CA ARG A 148 0.78 -2.02 26.76
C ARG A 148 0.81 -3.24 27.66
N LEU A 149 0.70 -4.46 27.10
CA LEU A 149 0.78 -5.70 27.88
C LEU A 149 2.19 -5.87 28.49
N ARG A 150 3.24 -5.52 27.75
CA ARG A 150 4.62 -5.53 28.25
C ARG A 150 4.83 -4.54 29.39
N ALA A 151 4.33 -3.33 29.24
CA ALA A 151 4.46 -2.30 30.25
C ALA A 151 3.75 -2.72 31.56
N ARG A 152 2.57 -3.31 31.47
CA ARG A 152 1.87 -3.85 32.64
C ARG A 152 2.65 -4.97 33.34
N ARG A 153 3.19 -5.93 32.59
CA ARG A 153 4.01 -7.03 33.17
C ARG A 153 5.23 -6.51 33.90
N LEU A 154 5.92 -5.52 33.32
CA LEU A 154 7.08 -4.92 33.97
C LEU A 154 6.71 -4.22 35.29
N SER A 155 5.58 -3.52 35.33
CA SER A 155 5.12 -2.87 36.57
C SER A 155 4.70 -3.87 37.64
N GLU A 156 4.04 -4.98 37.28
CA GLU A 156 3.68 -6.08 38.20
C GLU A 156 4.94 -6.71 38.80
N THR A 157 5.95 -7.08 37.99
CA THR A 157 7.20 -7.67 38.45
C THR A 157 7.99 -6.73 39.38
N THR A 158 7.94 -5.42 39.11
CA THR A 158 8.62 -4.43 39.96
C THR A 158 7.91 -4.29 41.32
N ALA A 159 6.58 -4.32 41.34
CA ALA A 159 5.79 -4.26 42.57
C ALA A 159 6.02 -5.52 43.47
N GLU A 160 5.99 -6.71 42.85
CA GLU A 160 6.27 -7.98 43.56
C GLU A 160 7.69 -8.02 44.14
N GLY A 161 8.70 -7.50 43.42
CA GLY A 161 10.07 -7.40 43.89
C GLY A 161 10.22 -6.45 45.09
N GLN A 162 9.50 -5.33 45.10
CA GLN A 162 9.49 -4.39 46.21
C GLN A 162 8.83 -4.94 47.47
N ASP A 163 7.72 -5.66 47.32
CA ASP A 163 7.02 -6.30 48.47
C ASP A 163 7.86 -7.43 49.09
N ALA A 164 8.53 -8.20 48.27
CA ALA A 164 9.43 -9.25 48.75
C ALA A 164 10.65 -8.72 49.55
N ASP A 165 11.14 -7.53 49.24
CA ASP A 165 12.24 -6.87 49.93
C ASP A 165 11.80 -6.27 51.27
N VAL A 166 10.59 -5.75 51.35
CA VAL A 166 9.99 -5.18 52.59
C VAL A 166 9.76 -6.31 53.65
N HIS A 167 9.44 -7.51 53.23
CA HIS A 167 9.24 -8.64 54.16
C HIS A 167 10.52 -9.38 54.56
N ARG A 168 11.68 -8.97 54.07
CA ARG A 168 13.01 -9.54 54.45
C ARG A 168 13.76 -8.73 55.51
N VAL A 169 13.26 -7.58 55.87
CA VAL A 169 13.80 -6.73 56.95
C VAL A 169 12.98 -6.93 58.21
#